data_13272b4b74d4a9a23809d601b96a2032
#
_entry.id   13272b4b74d4a9a23809d601b96a2032
#
_cell.length_a   1.000
_cell.length_b   1.000
_cell.length_c   1.000
_cell.angle_alpha   90.00
_cell.angle_beta   90.00
_cell.angle_gamma   90.00
#
_symmetry.space_group_name_H-M   'P 1'
#
loop_
_entity.id
_entity.type
_entity.pdbx_description
1 polymer ?
#
loop_
_entity_poly.entity_id
_entity_poly.type
_entity_poly.pdbx_seq_one_letter_code
_entity_poly.pdbx_strand_id
1 'polypeptide(L)'
;LKAKERGAKIVVIDPRKSETAVRADKWVSIIPGTDTALGLGMIRWIAANGKLDKPFLKQHTGAVYLVDKDGKLMREDAKDPNSYLVFDEKSQKLVRHDAKNIDPALEVKAGSPYRTVLSMVLEQAEPWTPEAVADTTGVPAATVVELAKDYSTNKPSMIVNNMGSFQRTQYGTQAVGAQYYLALLTGNIGKAGTGICDAGGVTQMAKFGSAFPPPPNKPKKVAPIPTAKLGEYVLAGKPNKINFWYTQTCGI
;
A
#
# COMPACT_ATOMS: atom_id res chain seq x y z
N LEU A 1 4.44 -23.80 -8.74
CA LEU A 1 5.27 -24.61 -9.64
C LEU A 1 4.86 -24.39 -11.11
N LYS A 2 3.60 -24.58 -11.51
CA LYS A 2 3.15 -24.38 -12.91
C LYS A 2 3.50 -23.01 -13.52
N ALA A 3 3.55 -21.93 -12.72
CA ALA A 3 3.98 -20.63 -13.21
C ALA A 3 5.50 -20.61 -13.50
N LYS A 4 6.28 -21.24 -12.64
CA LYS A 4 7.74 -21.37 -12.81
C LYS A 4 8.09 -22.19 -14.07
N GLU A 5 7.37 -23.29 -14.33
CA GLU A 5 7.51 -24.09 -15.56
C GLU A 5 7.25 -23.28 -16.85
N ARG A 6 6.51 -22.17 -16.73
CA ARG A 6 6.24 -21.22 -17.81
C ARG A 6 7.19 -20.00 -17.81
N GLY A 7 8.28 -20.06 -17.06
CA GLY A 7 9.32 -19.02 -17.00
C GLY A 7 9.07 -17.90 -15.99
N ALA A 8 8.07 -18.01 -15.12
CA ALA A 8 7.89 -17.03 -14.06
C ALA A 8 9.00 -17.15 -13.00
N LYS A 9 9.64 -16.03 -12.65
CA LYS A 9 10.58 -15.94 -11.53
C LYS A 9 9.79 -15.81 -10.22
N ILE A 10 10.03 -16.71 -9.27
CA ILE A 10 9.40 -16.73 -7.95
C ILE A 10 10.42 -16.31 -6.91
N VAL A 11 10.14 -15.18 -6.24
CA VAL A 11 10.91 -14.71 -5.08
C VAL A 11 10.06 -14.85 -3.83
N VAL A 12 10.60 -15.46 -2.80
CA VAL A 12 9.93 -15.58 -1.50
C VAL A 12 10.69 -14.73 -0.48
N ILE A 13 9.98 -13.80 0.15
CA ILE A 13 10.47 -12.95 1.22
C ILE A 13 9.81 -13.45 2.51
N ASP A 14 10.57 -14.10 3.37
CA ASP A 14 10.06 -14.78 4.56
C ASP A 14 11.21 -14.94 5.57
N PRO A 15 11.00 -14.63 6.86
CA PRO A 15 12.03 -14.85 7.87
C PRO A 15 12.46 -16.32 7.97
N ARG A 16 11.56 -17.25 7.63
CA ARG A 16 11.81 -18.67 7.61
C ARG A 16 11.92 -19.22 6.19
N LYS A 17 12.92 -20.04 5.94
CA LYS A 17 13.02 -20.79 4.68
C LYS A 17 11.97 -21.91 4.63
N SER A 18 10.74 -21.51 4.28
CA SER A 18 9.58 -22.40 4.17
C SER A 18 9.68 -23.35 2.98
N GLU A 19 8.76 -24.31 2.89
CA GLU A 19 8.69 -25.22 1.73
C GLU A 19 8.49 -24.48 0.41
N THR A 20 7.76 -23.35 0.43
CA THR A 20 7.63 -22.48 -0.73
C THR A 20 8.95 -21.82 -1.06
N ALA A 21 9.68 -21.33 -0.06
CA ALA A 21 10.99 -20.70 -0.24
C ALA A 21 12.04 -21.67 -0.80
N VAL A 22 12.00 -22.95 -0.41
CA VAL A 22 12.89 -23.98 -0.96
C VAL A 22 12.67 -24.20 -2.47
N ARG A 23 11.44 -24.01 -2.94
CA ARG A 23 11.07 -24.20 -4.36
C ARG A 23 11.14 -22.92 -5.19
N ALA A 24 11.33 -21.76 -4.55
CA ALA A 24 11.49 -20.47 -5.20
C ALA A 24 12.82 -20.37 -5.96
N ASP A 25 12.91 -19.40 -6.86
CA ASP A 25 14.17 -19.06 -7.54
C ASP A 25 15.10 -18.29 -6.60
N LYS A 26 14.50 -17.53 -5.67
CA LYS A 26 15.23 -16.81 -4.64
C LYS A 26 14.43 -16.77 -3.33
N TRP A 27 15.12 -17.02 -2.24
CA TRP A 27 14.63 -16.75 -0.90
C TRP A 27 15.39 -15.57 -0.30
N VAL A 28 14.65 -14.65 0.28
CA VAL A 28 15.18 -13.46 0.96
C VAL A 28 14.70 -13.50 2.40
N SER A 29 15.63 -13.66 3.33
CA SER A 29 15.35 -13.56 4.76
C SER A 29 15.13 -12.09 5.14
N ILE A 30 14.12 -11.83 5.97
CA ILE A 30 13.80 -10.49 6.45
C ILE A 30 13.51 -10.52 7.95
N ILE A 31 13.89 -9.48 8.68
CA ILE A 31 13.48 -9.30 10.07
C ILE A 31 11.97 -9.07 10.12
N PRO A 32 11.20 -9.86 10.91
CA PRO A 32 9.75 -9.71 10.99
C PRO A 32 9.31 -8.30 11.36
N GLY A 33 8.30 -7.79 10.66
CA GLY A 33 7.74 -6.47 10.91
C GLY A 33 8.46 -5.31 10.22
N THR A 34 9.47 -5.57 9.38
CA THR A 34 10.23 -4.54 8.64
C THR A 34 9.86 -4.43 7.16
N ASP A 35 8.78 -5.06 6.75
CA ASP A 35 8.29 -5.09 5.36
C ASP A 35 8.06 -3.68 4.78
N THR A 36 7.63 -2.73 5.62
CA THR A 36 7.45 -1.33 5.22
C THR A 36 8.74 -0.71 4.72
N ALA A 37 9.85 -0.91 5.45
CA ALA A 37 11.16 -0.40 5.08
C ALA A 37 11.64 -0.97 3.74
N LEU A 38 11.48 -2.29 3.55
CA LEU A 38 11.80 -2.93 2.27
C LEU A 38 10.97 -2.34 1.12
N GLY A 39 9.65 -2.19 1.31
CA GLY A 39 8.77 -1.60 0.32
C GLY A 39 9.14 -0.17 -0.05
N LEU A 40 9.42 0.68 0.94
CA LEU A 40 9.84 2.07 0.73
C LEU A 40 11.21 2.17 0.02
N GLY A 41 12.17 1.32 0.38
CA GLY A 41 13.46 1.27 -0.31
C GLY A 41 13.34 0.86 -1.79
N MET A 42 12.47 -0.10 -2.08
CA MET A 42 12.17 -0.47 -3.46
C MET A 42 11.50 0.70 -4.23
N ILE A 43 10.55 1.41 -3.61
CA ILE A 43 9.90 2.60 -4.19
C ILE A 43 10.95 3.68 -4.50
N ARG A 44 11.83 3.99 -3.56
CA ARG A 44 12.92 4.94 -3.75
C ARG A 44 13.78 4.60 -4.95
N TRP A 45 14.23 3.35 -5.03
CA TRP A 45 15.08 2.90 -6.12
C TRP A 45 14.35 3.00 -7.48
N ILE A 46 13.09 2.56 -7.54
CA ILE A 46 12.24 2.60 -8.74
C ILE A 46 12.09 4.05 -9.24
N ALA A 47 11.81 4.98 -8.35
CA ALA A 47 11.67 6.39 -8.69
C ALA A 47 13.00 6.99 -9.17
N ALA A 48 14.10 6.79 -8.42
CA ALA A 48 15.42 7.33 -8.74
C ALA A 48 15.98 6.78 -10.07
N ASN A 49 15.57 5.59 -10.51
CA ASN A 49 16.02 4.97 -11.75
C ASN A 49 15.03 5.10 -12.92
N GLY A 50 14.03 5.99 -12.80
CA GLY A 50 13.09 6.29 -13.89
C GLY A 50 12.19 5.11 -14.26
N LYS A 51 11.88 4.23 -13.31
CA LYS A 51 11.06 3.02 -13.56
C LYS A 51 9.58 3.21 -13.21
N LEU A 52 9.14 4.45 -12.95
CA LEU A 52 7.73 4.78 -12.76
C LEU A 52 6.96 4.61 -14.07
N ASP A 53 5.78 4.02 -14.02
CA ASP A 53 4.85 3.98 -15.16
C ASP A 53 4.06 5.29 -15.21
N LYS A 54 4.72 6.35 -15.71
CA LYS A 54 4.15 7.71 -15.75
C LYS A 54 2.79 7.79 -16.47
N PRO A 55 2.60 7.15 -17.65
CA PRO A 55 1.29 7.15 -18.31
C PRO A 55 0.19 6.53 -17.43
N PHE A 56 0.47 5.40 -16.80
CA PHE A 56 -0.48 4.75 -15.89
C PHE A 56 -0.80 5.64 -14.68
N LEU A 57 0.20 6.26 -14.09
CA LEU A 57 0.02 7.16 -12.94
C LEU A 57 -0.87 8.35 -13.28
N LYS A 58 -0.66 8.98 -14.43
CA LYS A 58 -1.44 10.13 -14.90
C LYS A 58 -2.91 9.79 -15.18
N GLN A 59 -3.17 8.59 -15.70
CA GLN A 59 -4.50 8.21 -16.21
C GLN A 59 -5.37 7.45 -15.21
N HIS A 60 -4.74 6.67 -14.32
CA HIS A 60 -5.47 5.68 -13.53
C HIS A 60 -5.30 5.82 -12.02
N THR A 61 -4.59 6.85 -11.56
CA THR A 61 -4.33 7.02 -10.13
C THR A 61 -4.53 8.45 -9.65
N GLY A 62 -4.67 8.63 -8.34
CA GLY A 62 -4.65 9.95 -7.70
C GLY A 62 -3.24 10.53 -7.50
N ALA A 63 -2.20 9.95 -8.10
CA ALA A 63 -0.82 10.43 -7.98
C ALA A 63 -0.64 11.91 -8.38
N VAL A 64 -1.46 12.36 -9.31
CA VAL A 64 -1.49 13.73 -9.86
C VAL A 64 -2.28 14.73 -9.03
N TYR A 65 -3.05 14.27 -8.03
CA TYR A 65 -3.87 15.17 -7.21
C TYR A 65 -2.99 16.07 -6.38
N LEU A 66 -3.45 17.31 -6.21
CA LEU A 66 -2.72 18.30 -5.45
C LEU A 66 -3.12 18.25 -3.97
N VAL A 67 -2.11 18.48 -3.15
CA VAL A 67 -2.27 18.67 -1.71
C VAL A 67 -1.70 20.01 -1.31
N ASP A 68 -2.33 20.65 -0.34
CA ASP A 68 -1.88 21.91 0.23
C ASP A 68 -0.68 21.69 1.20
N LYS A 69 -0.22 22.78 1.80
CA LYS A 69 0.87 22.76 2.80
C LYS A 69 0.56 21.90 4.04
N ASP A 70 -0.71 21.70 4.36
CA ASP A 70 -1.17 20.91 5.49
C ASP A 70 -1.40 19.44 5.13
N GLY A 71 -1.11 19.05 3.87
CA GLY A 71 -1.26 17.70 3.37
C GLY A 71 -2.71 17.32 3.02
N LYS A 72 -3.61 18.31 2.92
CA LYS A 72 -5.00 18.08 2.54
C LYS A 72 -5.18 18.13 1.03
N LEU A 73 -5.98 17.20 0.51
CA LEU A 73 -6.33 17.17 -0.91
C LEU A 73 -7.08 18.46 -1.31
N MET A 74 -6.56 19.13 -2.32
CA MET A 74 -7.16 20.34 -2.87
C MET A 74 -8.36 19.99 -3.75
N ARG A 75 -9.44 20.75 -3.58
CA ARG A 75 -10.68 20.60 -4.34
C ARG A 75 -11.13 21.95 -4.87
N GLU A 76 -11.79 21.94 -6.02
CA GLU A 76 -12.44 23.12 -6.58
C GLU A 76 -13.65 23.53 -5.73
N ASP A 77 -14.47 22.53 -5.36
CA ASP A 77 -15.62 22.72 -4.45
C ASP A 77 -15.47 21.78 -3.25
N ALA A 78 -15.46 22.34 -2.06
CA ALA A 78 -15.36 21.58 -0.81
C ALA A 78 -16.58 20.67 -0.57
N LYS A 79 -17.72 20.96 -1.20
CA LYS A 79 -18.95 20.16 -1.10
C LYS A 79 -18.98 19.00 -2.08
N ASP A 80 -18.23 19.08 -3.18
CA ASP A 80 -18.09 17.98 -4.15
C ASP A 80 -16.88 17.10 -3.77
N PRO A 81 -17.11 15.87 -3.26
CA PRO A 81 -16.04 14.98 -2.84
C PRO A 81 -15.12 14.55 -3.99
N ASN A 82 -15.54 14.75 -5.25
CA ASN A 82 -14.81 14.32 -6.44
C ASN A 82 -14.17 15.49 -7.22
N SER A 83 -14.22 16.72 -6.73
CA SER A 83 -13.68 17.90 -7.42
C SER A 83 -12.18 18.12 -7.19
N TYR A 84 -11.38 17.07 -7.24
CA TYR A 84 -9.93 17.16 -7.00
C TYR A 84 -9.25 18.02 -8.05
N LEU A 85 -8.26 18.82 -7.60
CA LEU A 85 -7.46 19.69 -8.46
C LEU A 85 -6.16 18.98 -8.87
N VAL A 86 -5.76 19.26 -10.10
CA VAL A 86 -4.47 18.87 -10.68
C VAL A 86 -3.83 20.10 -11.33
N PHE A 87 -2.52 20.08 -11.50
CA PHE A 87 -1.82 21.07 -12.31
C PHE A 87 -1.71 20.56 -13.75
N ASP A 88 -2.30 21.27 -14.70
CA ASP A 88 -2.24 20.92 -16.11
C ASP A 88 -0.99 21.49 -16.77
N GLU A 89 -0.10 20.63 -17.29
CA GLU A 89 1.15 21.01 -17.95
C GLU A 89 0.92 21.76 -19.26
N LYS A 90 -0.23 21.56 -19.93
CA LYS A 90 -0.56 22.27 -21.19
C LYS A 90 -1.00 23.70 -20.97
N SER A 91 -1.95 23.91 -20.08
CA SER A 91 -2.50 25.24 -19.80
C SER A 91 -1.75 26.01 -18.72
N GLN A 92 -0.84 25.36 -17.98
CA GLN A 92 -0.11 25.90 -16.82
C GLN A 92 -1.06 26.46 -15.72
N LYS A 93 -2.20 25.78 -15.52
CA LYS A 93 -3.25 26.18 -14.57
C LYS A 93 -3.68 25.02 -13.68
N LEU A 94 -4.30 25.37 -12.56
CA LEU A 94 -5.05 24.40 -11.77
C LEU A 94 -6.39 24.13 -12.46
N VAL A 95 -6.68 22.85 -12.65
CA VAL A 95 -7.92 22.39 -13.27
C VAL A 95 -8.48 21.20 -12.52
N ARG A 96 -9.74 20.89 -12.72
CA ARG A 96 -10.32 19.63 -12.20
C ARG A 96 -9.66 18.43 -12.86
N HIS A 97 -9.48 17.36 -12.10
CA HIS A 97 -8.87 16.10 -12.58
C HIS A 97 -9.66 15.44 -13.72
N ASP A 98 -10.97 15.69 -13.80
CA ASP A 98 -11.89 15.15 -14.81
C ASP A 98 -12.09 16.08 -16.02
N ALA A 99 -11.35 17.20 -16.12
CA ALA A 99 -11.39 18.09 -17.25
C ALA A 99 -10.84 17.38 -18.52
N LYS A 100 -11.43 17.74 -19.68
CA LYS A 100 -11.04 17.13 -20.96
C LYS A 100 -9.73 17.70 -21.48
N ASN A 101 -8.95 16.86 -22.16
CA ASN A 101 -7.71 17.25 -22.86
C ASN A 101 -6.60 17.85 -21.97
N ILE A 102 -6.57 17.49 -20.72
CA ILE A 102 -5.51 17.87 -19.78
C ILE A 102 -4.30 16.95 -19.87
N ASP A 103 -3.15 17.45 -19.42
CA ASP A 103 -1.94 16.66 -19.16
C ASP A 103 -1.51 16.92 -17.70
N PRO A 104 -2.02 16.15 -16.74
CA PRO A 104 -1.77 16.41 -15.33
C PRO A 104 -0.31 16.16 -14.97
N ALA A 105 0.29 17.10 -14.23
CA ALA A 105 1.66 16.99 -13.76
C ALA A 105 1.78 15.90 -12.67
N LEU A 106 2.83 15.10 -12.74
CA LEU A 106 3.25 14.20 -11.66
C LEU A 106 4.10 14.91 -10.60
N GLU A 107 4.74 16.00 -11.00
CA GLU A 107 5.56 16.84 -10.12
C GLU A 107 5.26 18.30 -10.40
N VAL A 108 5.35 19.15 -9.39
CA VAL A 108 5.20 20.61 -9.52
C VAL A 108 6.52 21.29 -9.15
N LYS A 109 6.69 22.55 -9.59
CA LYS A 109 7.92 23.32 -9.33
C LYS A 109 8.19 23.42 -7.83
N ALA A 110 9.47 23.34 -7.47
CA ALA A 110 9.90 23.61 -6.10
C ALA A 110 9.45 25.00 -5.66
N GLY A 111 9.00 25.11 -4.41
CA GLY A 111 8.45 26.38 -3.86
C GLY A 111 6.98 26.65 -4.20
N SER A 112 6.30 25.78 -4.93
CA SER A 112 4.85 25.86 -5.11
C SER A 112 4.13 25.75 -3.77
N PRO A 113 2.98 26.46 -3.58
CA PRO A 113 2.19 26.36 -2.35
C PRO A 113 1.43 25.04 -2.22
N TYR A 114 1.59 24.15 -3.17
CA TYR A 114 0.99 22.82 -3.25
C TYR A 114 2.01 21.83 -3.83
N ARG A 115 1.76 20.55 -3.61
CA ARG A 115 2.54 19.44 -4.16
C ARG A 115 1.62 18.30 -4.61
N THR A 116 2.13 17.36 -5.38
CA THR A 116 1.33 16.19 -5.81
C THR A 116 1.31 15.10 -4.74
N VAL A 117 0.29 14.26 -4.77
CA VAL A 117 0.26 13.03 -3.94
C VAL A 117 1.48 12.16 -4.22
N LEU A 118 1.92 12.06 -5.49
CA LEU A 118 3.14 11.32 -5.83
C LEU A 118 4.36 11.85 -5.06
N SER A 119 4.57 13.17 -5.06
CA SER A 119 5.74 13.74 -4.37
C SER A 119 5.72 13.47 -2.86
N MET A 120 4.54 13.41 -2.23
CA MET A 120 4.44 13.01 -0.81
C MET A 120 4.86 11.55 -0.59
N VAL A 121 4.47 10.65 -1.49
CA VAL A 121 4.85 9.23 -1.40
C VAL A 121 6.37 9.08 -1.58
N LEU A 122 6.95 9.80 -2.54
CA LEU A 122 8.38 9.74 -2.80
C LEU A 122 9.21 10.36 -1.66
N GLU A 123 8.72 11.43 -1.05
CA GLU A 123 9.33 12.04 0.14
C GLU A 123 9.41 11.07 1.32
N GLN A 124 8.37 10.27 1.55
CA GLN A 124 8.39 9.23 2.58
C GLN A 124 9.40 8.10 2.26
N ALA A 125 9.67 7.86 1.00
CA ALA A 125 10.63 6.86 0.55
C ALA A 125 12.09 7.37 0.57
N GLU A 126 12.32 8.68 0.55
CA GLU A 126 13.65 9.29 0.39
C GLU A 126 14.70 8.82 1.44
N PRO A 127 14.37 8.68 2.74
CA PRO A 127 15.35 8.23 3.74
C PRO A 127 15.75 6.74 3.56
N TRP A 128 14.98 5.97 2.81
CA TRP A 128 15.15 4.53 2.70
C TRP A 128 16.11 4.14 1.57
N THR A 129 17.40 4.50 1.74
CA THR A 129 18.44 4.02 0.84
C THR A 129 18.60 2.49 0.96
N PRO A 130 19.17 1.80 -0.04
CA PRO A 130 19.41 0.36 0.06
C PRO A 130 20.17 -0.04 1.32
N GLU A 131 21.11 0.80 1.80
CA GLU A 131 21.89 0.60 3.01
C GLU A 131 21.02 0.76 4.26
N ALA A 132 20.20 1.83 4.35
CA ALA A 132 19.26 2.04 5.46
C ALA A 132 18.23 0.91 5.56
N VAL A 133 17.78 0.39 4.41
CA VAL A 133 16.92 -0.79 4.36
C VAL A 133 17.66 -2.02 4.87
N ALA A 134 18.92 -2.23 4.46
CA ALA A 134 19.71 -3.37 4.89
C ALA A 134 19.91 -3.37 6.41
N ASP A 135 20.24 -2.22 6.98
CA ASP A 135 20.42 -2.05 8.43
C ASP A 135 19.14 -2.34 9.21
N THR A 136 17.97 -1.96 8.65
CA THR A 136 16.68 -2.14 9.31
C THR A 136 16.13 -3.56 9.14
N THR A 137 16.28 -4.14 7.95
CA THR A 137 15.57 -5.37 7.56
C THR A 137 16.43 -6.62 7.59
N GLY A 138 17.75 -6.46 7.63
CA GLY A 138 18.71 -7.55 7.43
C GLY A 138 18.81 -8.03 5.97
N VAL A 139 18.07 -7.41 5.04
CA VAL A 139 18.15 -7.73 3.62
C VAL A 139 19.34 -6.99 3.00
N PRO A 140 20.32 -7.69 2.38
CA PRO A 140 21.49 -7.02 1.80
C PRO A 140 21.10 -5.92 0.80
N ALA A 141 21.78 -4.77 0.84
CA ALA A 141 21.49 -3.61 -0.03
C ALA A 141 21.44 -3.98 -1.52
N ALA A 142 22.35 -4.82 -2.00
CA ALA A 142 22.33 -5.32 -3.37
C ALA A 142 21.05 -6.13 -3.69
N THR A 143 20.53 -6.87 -2.71
CA THR A 143 19.28 -7.62 -2.87
C THR A 143 18.06 -6.68 -2.93
N VAL A 144 18.04 -5.59 -2.16
CA VAL A 144 17.00 -4.57 -2.24
C VAL A 144 16.94 -3.98 -3.65
N VAL A 145 18.10 -3.64 -4.22
CA VAL A 145 18.23 -3.13 -5.60
C VAL A 145 17.76 -4.17 -6.62
N GLU A 146 18.17 -5.42 -6.47
CA GLU A 146 17.74 -6.51 -7.36
C GLU A 146 16.22 -6.68 -7.34
N LEU A 147 15.59 -6.72 -6.14
CA LEU A 147 14.15 -6.85 -6.00
C LEU A 147 13.40 -5.70 -6.67
N ALA A 148 13.85 -4.47 -6.46
CA ALA A 148 13.26 -3.28 -7.05
C ALA A 148 13.36 -3.30 -8.60
N LYS A 149 14.52 -3.67 -9.12
CA LYS A 149 14.78 -3.82 -10.55
C LYS A 149 13.89 -4.92 -11.13
N ASP A 150 13.91 -6.10 -10.57
CA ASP A 150 13.13 -7.24 -11.04
C ASP A 150 11.63 -6.92 -11.09
N TYR A 151 11.09 -6.40 -10.00
CA TYR A 151 9.67 -6.07 -9.92
C TYR A 151 9.24 -5.00 -10.92
N SER A 152 10.08 -4.01 -11.18
CA SER A 152 9.75 -2.90 -12.08
C SER A 152 10.01 -3.19 -13.56
N THR A 153 10.85 -4.17 -13.89
CA THR A 153 11.24 -4.46 -15.28
C THR A 153 10.68 -5.78 -15.82
N ASN A 154 10.54 -6.81 -14.99
CA ASN A 154 9.96 -8.09 -15.41
C ASN A 154 8.43 -8.03 -15.28
N LYS A 155 7.77 -7.61 -16.35
CA LYS A 155 6.31 -7.46 -16.40
C LYS A 155 5.65 -8.59 -17.19
N PRO A 156 4.48 -9.05 -16.78
CA PRO A 156 3.70 -8.67 -15.59
C PRO A 156 4.32 -9.18 -14.28
N SER A 157 4.24 -8.37 -13.21
CA SER A 157 4.66 -8.75 -11.86
C SER A 157 3.50 -8.69 -10.88
N MET A 158 3.51 -9.60 -9.91
CA MET A 158 2.47 -9.74 -8.89
C MET A 158 3.12 -9.85 -7.50
N ILE A 159 2.47 -9.29 -6.49
CA ILE A 159 2.79 -9.54 -5.09
C ILE A 159 1.71 -10.45 -4.50
N VAL A 160 2.12 -11.57 -3.92
CA VAL A 160 1.24 -12.42 -3.11
C VAL A 160 1.56 -12.16 -1.65
N ASN A 161 0.60 -11.60 -0.95
CA ASN A 161 0.73 -11.18 0.43
C ASN A 161 0.15 -12.23 1.39
N ASN A 162 0.57 -12.22 2.65
CA ASN A 162 0.05 -13.09 3.68
C ASN A 162 0.02 -12.36 5.04
N MET A 163 -0.74 -12.90 5.98
CA MET A 163 -1.01 -12.34 7.31
C MET A 163 0.24 -11.93 8.10
N GLY A 164 1.39 -12.57 7.85
CA GLY A 164 2.65 -12.29 8.55
C GLY A 164 3.09 -10.83 8.42
N SER A 165 3.05 -10.29 7.20
CA SER A 165 3.56 -8.96 6.88
C SER A 165 2.62 -7.82 7.26
N PHE A 166 1.31 -8.08 7.41
CA PHE A 166 0.36 -6.99 7.62
C PHE A 166 -0.59 -7.14 8.82
N GLN A 167 -0.92 -8.37 9.23
CA GLN A 167 -1.84 -8.56 10.37
C GLN A 167 -1.13 -8.76 11.71
N ARG A 168 0.14 -9.18 11.70
CA ARG A 168 0.88 -9.57 12.89
C ARG A 168 2.08 -8.66 13.19
N THR A 169 1.99 -7.42 12.74
CA THR A 169 3.02 -6.40 12.94
C THR A 169 2.40 -5.06 13.28
N GLN A 170 3.12 -4.24 14.04
CA GLN A 170 2.71 -2.90 14.41
C GLN A 170 2.51 -1.98 13.20
N TYR A 171 3.28 -2.16 12.14
CA TYR A 171 3.27 -1.33 10.93
C TYR A 171 2.59 -2.03 9.74
N GLY A 172 1.66 -2.94 9.99
CA GLY A 172 1.03 -3.75 8.96
C GLY A 172 0.28 -2.95 7.89
N THR A 173 -0.43 -1.90 8.28
CA THR A 173 -1.12 -1.02 7.33
C THR A 173 -0.14 -0.32 6.39
N GLN A 174 0.99 0.15 6.92
CA GLN A 174 2.06 0.78 6.15
C GLN A 174 2.74 -0.24 5.22
N ALA A 175 2.95 -1.47 5.67
CA ALA A 175 3.54 -2.54 4.86
C ALA A 175 2.66 -2.87 3.65
N VAL A 176 1.37 -3.04 3.86
CA VAL A 176 0.40 -3.25 2.78
C VAL A 176 0.34 -2.02 1.87
N GLY A 177 0.30 -0.81 2.44
CA GLY A 177 0.33 0.44 1.69
C GLY A 177 1.55 0.52 0.75
N ALA A 178 2.75 0.21 1.24
CA ALA A 178 3.97 0.20 0.44
C ALA A 178 3.89 -0.80 -0.72
N GLN A 179 3.30 -1.99 -0.50
CA GLN A 179 3.11 -2.99 -1.56
C GLN A 179 2.11 -2.50 -2.62
N TYR A 180 1.00 -1.85 -2.22
CA TYR A 180 0.08 -1.23 -3.16
C TYR A 180 0.74 -0.11 -3.96
N TYR A 181 1.55 0.73 -3.32
CA TYR A 181 2.31 1.76 -4.02
C TYR A 181 3.28 1.15 -5.04
N LEU A 182 3.98 0.06 -4.72
CA LEU A 182 4.83 -0.65 -5.69
C LEU A 182 4.04 -1.06 -6.93
N ALA A 183 2.85 -1.64 -6.76
CA ALA A 183 2.01 -2.06 -7.88
C ALA A 183 1.52 -0.86 -8.71
N LEU A 184 1.05 0.20 -8.05
CA LEU A 184 0.57 1.42 -8.72
C LEU A 184 1.69 2.16 -9.45
N LEU A 185 2.82 2.38 -8.78
CA LEU A 185 3.95 3.14 -9.33
C LEU A 185 4.58 2.47 -10.56
N THR A 186 4.47 1.15 -10.66
CA THR A 186 5.02 0.38 -11.78
C THR A 186 3.97 -0.07 -12.79
N GLY A 187 2.69 0.28 -12.62
CA GLY A 187 1.59 -0.16 -13.49
C GLY A 187 1.34 -1.68 -13.45
N ASN A 188 1.76 -2.35 -12.37
CA ASN A 188 1.51 -3.77 -12.13
C ASN A 188 0.17 -4.00 -11.44
N ILE A 189 -0.90 -3.46 -12.03
CA ILE A 189 -2.28 -3.61 -11.55
C ILE A 189 -3.26 -3.52 -12.72
N GLY A 190 -4.40 -4.18 -12.60
CA GLY A 190 -5.48 -4.11 -13.58
C GLY A 190 -5.25 -4.89 -14.88
N LYS A 191 -4.18 -5.68 -14.97
CA LYS A 191 -3.84 -6.52 -16.12
C LYS A 191 -3.67 -7.97 -15.70
N ALA A 192 -3.87 -8.91 -16.60
CA ALA A 192 -3.65 -10.34 -16.32
C ALA A 192 -2.20 -10.58 -15.84
N GLY A 193 -2.03 -11.31 -14.75
CA GLY A 193 -0.73 -11.60 -14.15
C GLY A 193 -0.15 -10.48 -13.29
N THR A 194 -0.91 -9.41 -13.02
CA THR A 194 -0.50 -8.30 -12.15
C THR A 194 -1.38 -8.21 -10.91
N GLY A 195 -1.00 -7.37 -9.98
CA GLY A 195 -1.79 -7.01 -8.80
C GLY A 195 -1.16 -7.41 -7.48
N ILE A 196 -1.95 -7.24 -6.45
CA ILE A 196 -1.65 -7.73 -5.10
C ILE A 196 -2.71 -8.74 -4.75
N CYS A 197 -2.30 -9.96 -4.44
CA CYS A 197 -3.17 -11.04 -4.03
C CYS A 197 -2.99 -11.26 -2.53
N ASP A 198 -4.07 -11.14 -1.79
CA ASP A 198 -4.10 -11.57 -0.39
C ASP A 198 -4.48 -13.04 -0.32
N ALA A 199 -3.60 -13.85 0.25
CA ALA A 199 -3.87 -15.27 0.51
C ALA A 199 -4.89 -15.48 1.64
N GLY A 200 -5.36 -14.41 2.27
CA GLY A 200 -6.12 -14.47 3.52
C GLY A 200 -7.53 -15.01 3.45
N GLY A 201 -8.14 -15.22 2.31
CA GLY A 201 -9.50 -15.77 2.22
C GLY A 201 -10.57 -15.11 3.13
N VAL A 202 -10.16 -14.09 3.90
CA VAL A 202 -10.95 -13.42 4.96
C VAL A 202 -12.17 -12.75 4.37
N THR A 203 -12.09 -12.30 3.13
CA THR A 203 -13.22 -11.73 2.40
C THR A 203 -14.32 -12.76 2.13
N GLN A 204 -14.00 -14.04 2.09
CA GLN A 204 -15.01 -15.10 1.99
C GLN A 204 -15.68 -15.41 3.35
N MET A 205 -15.04 -15.05 4.47
CA MET A 205 -15.66 -15.17 5.79
C MET A 205 -16.86 -14.21 5.99
N ALA A 206 -17.01 -13.18 5.15
CA ALA A 206 -18.21 -12.36 5.15
C ALA A 206 -19.50 -13.16 4.87
N LYS A 207 -19.40 -14.33 4.25
CA LYS A 207 -20.51 -15.28 4.08
C LYS A 207 -20.82 -16.08 5.35
N PHE A 208 -19.92 -16.10 6.34
CA PHE A 208 -20.18 -16.77 7.63
C PHE A 208 -21.34 -16.15 8.41
N GLY A 209 -21.57 -14.83 8.27
CA GLY A 209 -22.72 -14.16 8.89
C GLY A 209 -24.07 -14.72 8.47
N SER A 210 -24.17 -15.34 7.30
CA SER A 210 -25.39 -16.00 6.83
C SER A 210 -25.55 -17.45 7.32
N ALA A 211 -24.48 -18.04 7.87
CA ALA A 211 -24.52 -19.42 8.39
C ALA A 211 -25.01 -19.49 9.85
N PHE A 212 -25.06 -18.36 10.55
CA PHE A 212 -25.58 -18.29 11.91
C PHE A 212 -26.94 -17.61 11.91
N PRO A 213 -27.96 -18.21 12.53
CA PRO A 213 -29.25 -17.54 12.68
C PRO A 213 -29.05 -16.22 13.45
N PRO A 214 -29.73 -15.14 13.06
CA PRO A 214 -29.65 -13.91 13.83
C PRO A 214 -30.11 -14.16 15.27
N PRO A 215 -29.51 -13.51 16.25
CA PRO A 215 -29.91 -13.66 17.64
C PRO A 215 -31.42 -13.34 17.77
N PRO A 216 -32.15 -14.08 18.62
CA PRO A 216 -33.61 -13.93 18.75
C PRO A 216 -34.04 -12.52 19.17
N ASN A 217 -33.17 -11.80 19.85
CA ASN A 217 -33.34 -10.39 20.18
C ASN A 217 -32.37 -9.56 19.36
N LYS A 218 -32.87 -8.72 18.45
CA LYS A 218 -32.04 -7.76 17.75
C LYS A 218 -31.38 -6.82 18.76
N PRO A 219 -30.05 -6.86 18.93
CA PRO A 219 -29.41 -5.93 19.84
C PRO A 219 -29.66 -4.50 19.37
N LYS A 220 -29.80 -3.56 20.31
CA LYS A 220 -29.82 -2.13 19.98
C LYS A 220 -28.60 -1.83 19.13
N LYS A 221 -28.78 -1.06 18.02
CA LYS A 221 -27.65 -0.61 17.22
C LYS A 221 -26.65 0.14 18.11
N VAL A 222 -25.50 -0.44 18.31
CA VAL A 222 -24.38 0.17 19.02
C VAL A 222 -23.44 0.75 17.97
N ALA A 223 -22.92 1.95 18.22
CA ALA A 223 -21.93 2.55 17.32
C ALA A 223 -20.68 1.65 17.27
N PRO A 224 -20.20 1.27 16.07
CA PRO A 224 -19.02 0.43 15.93
C PRO A 224 -17.78 1.19 16.40
N ILE A 225 -16.89 0.48 17.09
CA ILE A 225 -15.56 1.00 17.45
C ILE A 225 -14.57 0.55 16.38
N PRO A 226 -13.89 1.48 15.67
CA PRO A 226 -12.84 1.11 14.74
C PRO A 226 -11.71 0.37 15.47
N THR A 227 -11.33 -0.80 14.99
CA THR A 227 -10.30 -1.64 15.63
C THR A 227 -8.97 -0.88 15.82
N ALA A 228 -8.57 -0.07 14.84
CA ALA A 228 -7.36 0.75 14.89
C ALA A 228 -7.38 1.82 16.01
N LYS A 229 -8.56 2.19 16.52
CA LYS A 229 -8.74 3.19 17.59
C LYS A 229 -9.28 2.59 18.89
N LEU A 230 -9.24 1.28 19.01
CA LEU A 230 -9.84 0.57 20.14
C LEU A 230 -9.32 1.08 21.48
N GLY A 231 -8.01 1.25 21.64
CA GLY A 231 -7.39 1.76 22.86
C GLY A 231 -7.89 3.15 23.25
N GLU A 232 -8.00 4.07 22.30
CA GLU A 232 -8.51 5.43 22.54
C GLU A 232 -9.96 5.41 23.05
N TYR A 233 -10.81 4.58 22.42
CA TYR A 233 -12.21 4.47 22.79
C TYR A 233 -12.42 3.81 24.16
N VAL A 234 -11.59 2.82 24.48
CA VAL A 234 -11.61 2.16 25.81
C VAL A 234 -11.24 3.17 26.90
N LEU A 235 -10.17 3.92 26.71
CA LEU A 235 -9.72 4.94 27.67
C LEU A 235 -10.73 6.08 27.81
N ALA A 236 -11.34 6.51 26.71
CA ALA A 236 -12.34 7.56 26.70
C ALA A 236 -13.71 7.12 27.26
N GLY A 237 -13.97 5.82 27.37
CA GLY A 237 -15.27 5.28 27.75
C GLY A 237 -16.41 5.61 26.78
N LYS A 238 -16.08 5.92 25.51
CA LYS A 238 -17.01 6.35 24.46
C LYS A 238 -16.81 5.47 23.23
N PRO A 239 -17.85 5.27 22.38
CA PRO A 239 -19.26 5.66 22.57
C PRO A 239 -19.98 4.91 23.69
N ASN A 240 -19.38 3.80 24.16
CA ASN A 240 -19.93 2.98 25.24
C ASN A 240 -18.82 2.64 26.23
N LYS A 241 -19.16 2.64 27.53
CA LYS A 241 -18.26 2.18 28.59
C LYS A 241 -18.12 0.65 28.51
N ILE A 242 -16.89 0.15 28.43
CA ILE A 242 -16.58 -1.28 28.46
C ILE A 242 -16.33 -1.66 29.92
N ASN A 243 -17.24 -2.44 30.52
CA ASN A 243 -17.13 -2.90 31.92
C ASN A 243 -16.48 -4.27 32.01
N PHE A 244 -16.49 -5.06 30.93
CA PHE A 244 -15.90 -6.41 30.89
C PHE A 244 -15.30 -6.62 29.49
N TRP A 245 -14.09 -7.15 29.43
CA TRP A 245 -13.39 -7.48 28.21
C TRP A 245 -12.88 -8.92 28.28
N TYR A 246 -13.27 -9.71 27.29
CA TYR A 246 -12.73 -11.05 27.08
C TYR A 246 -12.06 -11.10 25.71
N THR A 247 -10.81 -11.53 25.65
CA THR A 247 -10.07 -11.72 24.39
C THR A 247 -9.73 -13.19 24.22
N GLN A 248 -9.97 -13.69 23.02
CA GLN A 248 -9.60 -15.04 22.62
C GLN A 248 -8.89 -14.97 21.26
N THR A 249 -7.79 -15.70 21.12
CA THR A 249 -6.99 -15.77 19.88
C THR A 249 -6.34 -14.45 19.44
N CYS A 250 -6.43 -13.38 20.19
CA CYS A 250 -5.73 -12.13 19.94
C CYS A 250 -4.66 -11.94 21.02
N GLY A 251 -3.38 -11.90 20.64
CA GLY A 251 -2.34 -11.33 21.50
C GLY A 251 -2.58 -9.82 21.62
N ILE A 252 -2.63 -9.30 22.82
CA ILE A 252 -2.61 -7.85 23.09
C ILE A 252 -1.16 -7.44 23.33
#